data_3a070a2dcf73c8bd79f25c37ab9c6974
#
_entry.id   3a070a2dcf73c8bd79f25c37ab9c6974
#
_cell.length_a   1.000
_cell.length_b   1.000
_cell.length_c   1.000
_cell.angle_alpha   90.00
_cell.angle_beta   90.00
_cell.angle_gamma   90.00
#
_symmetry.space_group_name_H-M   'P 1'
#
loop_
_entity.id
_entity.type
_entity.pdbx_description
1 polymer ?
#
loop_
_entity_poly.entity_id
_entity_poly.type
_entity_poly.pdbx_seq_one_letter_code
_entity_poly.pdbx_strand_id
1 'polypeptide(L)'
;MDKNAMAGKLERLYEKFSAHTLPRWEDLPEIDLYMDQVIALMRKYLSIFEEEGEKMLTPAMVNNYVKMGAVPPPVKKKYSKAHIAHLLIICFLKQILPISMICEIIRTYLGVYSESEMLNAFSSEYEQILRAAAASSKKEAARILEMQEDAAYIRSVLTMKAAAYAGAQCAIAQNLFSLRENGEGEPARVRGRERSREAKER
;
A
#
# COMPACT_ATOMS: atom_id res chain seq x y z
N MET A 1 30.53 -7.04 11.14
CA MET A 1 30.38 -5.67 10.62
C MET A 1 30.61 -4.73 11.81
N ASP A 2 31.51 -3.78 11.68
CA ASP A 2 31.78 -2.82 12.74
C ASP A 2 30.70 -1.72 12.81
N LYS A 3 30.71 -0.94 13.89
CA LYS A 3 29.78 0.16 14.16
C LYS A 3 29.78 1.24 13.07
N ASN A 4 30.95 1.61 12.56
CA ASN A 4 31.07 2.67 11.55
C ASN A 4 30.46 2.23 10.21
N ALA A 5 30.69 0.97 9.81
CA ALA A 5 30.06 0.40 8.63
C ALA A 5 28.53 0.30 8.78
N MET A 6 28.04 0.02 10.01
CA MET A 6 26.60 0.03 10.31
C MET A 6 26.05 1.46 10.19
N ALA A 7 26.68 2.45 10.79
CA ALA A 7 26.25 3.84 10.72
C ALA A 7 26.11 4.32 9.27
N GLY A 8 27.11 4.04 8.41
CA GLY A 8 27.05 4.39 6.99
C GLY A 8 25.94 3.65 6.19
N LYS A 9 25.57 2.42 6.60
CA LYS A 9 24.44 1.70 5.98
C LYS A 9 23.11 2.31 6.41
N LEU A 10 22.95 2.66 7.68
CA LEU A 10 21.75 3.30 8.21
C LEU A 10 21.53 4.67 7.56
N GLU A 11 22.58 5.48 7.40
CA GLU A 11 22.48 6.77 6.72
C GLU A 11 21.92 6.61 5.29
N ARG A 12 22.53 5.74 4.47
CA ARG A 12 22.06 5.46 3.11
C ARG A 12 20.63 4.91 3.08
N LEU A 13 20.26 4.09 4.07
CA LEU A 13 18.89 3.58 4.19
C LEU A 13 17.90 4.72 4.39
N TYR A 14 18.14 5.59 5.37
CA TYR A 14 17.24 6.70 5.68
C TYR A 14 17.19 7.75 4.56
N GLU A 15 18.32 8.01 3.89
CA GLU A 15 18.35 8.86 2.69
C GLU A 15 17.49 8.28 1.56
N LYS A 16 17.60 6.98 1.28
CA LYS A 16 16.78 6.28 0.28
C LYS A 16 15.28 6.46 0.57
N PHE A 17 14.86 6.27 1.82
CA PHE A 17 13.45 6.43 2.22
C PHE A 17 12.99 7.89 2.17
N SER A 18 13.83 8.83 2.62
CA SER A 18 13.50 10.26 2.60
C SER A 18 13.39 10.84 1.19
N ALA A 19 14.17 10.32 0.25
CA ALA A 19 14.20 10.76 -1.15
C ALA A 19 13.15 10.06 -2.02
N HIS A 20 12.45 9.02 -1.50
CA HIS A 20 11.47 8.30 -2.28
C HIS A 20 10.24 9.15 -2.58
N THR A 21 9.83 9.14 -3.85
CA THR A 21 8.65 9.86 -4.34
C THR A 21 7.68 8.92 -5.04
N LEU A 22 6.40 9.22 -4.94
CA LEU A 22 5.33 8.54 -5.65
C LEU A 22 4.87 9.37 -6.85
N PRO A 23 4.39 8.71 -7.92
CA PRO A 23 3.88 9.45 -9.07
C PRO A 23 2.64 10.26 -8.67
N ARG A 24 2.48 11.40 -9.31
CA ARG A 24 1.24 12.15 -9.36
C ARG A 24 0.40 11.67 -10.55
N TRP A 25 -0.84 12.08 -10.60
CA TRP A 25 -1.72 11.72 -11.72
C TRP A 25 -1.14 12.11 -13.09
N GLU A 26 -0.49 13.26 -13.16
CA GLU A 26 0.14 13.80 -14.36
C GLU A 26 1.35 12.97 -14.82
N ASP A 27 2.01 12.28 -13.89
CA ASP A 27 3.18 11.42 -14.18
C ASP A 27 2.78 10.05 -14.74
N LEU A 28 1.49 9.69 -14.65
CA LEU A 28 0.99 8.42 -15.17
C LEU A 28 0.84 8.47 -16.69
N PRO A 29 1.06 7.34 -17.40
CA PRO A 29 0.94 7.28 -18.85
C PRO A 29 -0.45 7.70 -19.34
N GLU A 30 -0.50 8.55 -20.38
CA GLU A 30 -1.76 8.98 -21.02
C GLU A 30 -2.41 7.85 -21.84
N ILE A 31 -1.62 6.88 -22.29
CA ILE A 31 -2.10 5.73 -23.06
C ILE A 31 -2.44 4.55 -22.14
N ASP A 32 -3.49 3.82 -22.50
CA ASP A 32 -3.85 2.59 -21.80
C ASP A 32 -2.79 1.50 -22.01
N LEU A 33 -2.39 0.84 -20.94
CA LEU A 33 -1.32 -0.16 -20.88
C LEU A 33 -1.86 -1.59 -20.91
N TYR A 34 -1.10 -2.53 -21.49
CA TYR A 34 -1.33 -3.95 -21.29
C TYR A 34 -0.79 -4.43 -19.94
N MET A 35 -1.24 -5.60 -19.48
CA MET A 35 -0.92 -6.16 -18.16
C MET A 35 0.59 -6.20 -17.85
N ASP A 36 1.39 -6.63 -18.81
CA ASP A 36 2.85 -6.72 -18.68
C ASP A 36 3.50 -5.35 -18.48
N GLN A 37 3.01 -4.35 -19.21
CA GLN A 37 3.44 -2.96 -19.08
C GLN A 37 3.03 -2.37 -17.72
N VAL A 38 1.81 -2.66 -17.24
CA VAL A 38 1.37 -2.28 -15.90
C VAL A 38 2.29 -2.88 -14.84
N ILE A 39 2.59 -4.17 -14.92
CA ILE A 39 3.50 -4.83 -13.95
C ILE A 39 4.89 -4.20 -13.97
N ALA A 40 5.44 -3.90 -15.16
CA ALA A 40 6.75 -3.26 -15.28
C ALA A 40 6.75 -1.83 -14.68
N LEU A 41 5.70 -1.05 -14.94
CA LEU A 41 5.54 0.30 -14.39
C LEU A 41 5.40 0.27 -12.87
N MET A 42 4.54 -0.61 -12.35
CA MET A 42 4.32 -0.77 -10.91
C MET A 42 5.59 -1.19 -10.19
N ARG A 43 6.42 -2.05 -10.76
CA ARG A 43 7.72 -2.41 -10.19
C ARG A 43 8.60 -1.19 -9.98
N LYS A 44 8.63 -0.25 -10.94
CA LYS A 44 9.39 1.01 -10.79
C LYS A 44 8.90 1.82 -9.58
N TYR A 45 7.58 1.98 -9.42
CA TYR A 45 7.00 2.77 -8.32
C TYR A 45 7.08 2.09 -6.95
N LEU A 46 7.09 0.76 -6.93
CA LEU A 46 7.14 -0.06 -5.71
C LEU A 46 8.57 -0.49 -5.33
N SER A 47 9.59 0.03 -6.02
CA SER A 47 11.00 -0.37 -5.83
C SER A 47 11.53 -0.19 -4.40
N ILE A 48 10.89 0.66 -3.59
CA ILE A 48 11.24 0.84 -2.18
C ILE A 48 10.97 -0.42 -1.34
N PHE A 49 10.01 -1.26 -1.76
CA PHE A 49 9.60 -2.49 -1.06
C PHE A 49 10.18 -3.76 -1.70
N GLU A 50 10.81 -3.68 -2.87
CA GLU A 50 11.36 -4.87 -3.51
C GLU A 50 12.62 -5.34 -2.76
N GLU A 51 12.49 -6.48 -2.08
CA GLU A 51 13.61 -7.34 -1.72
C GLU A 51 13.89 -8.30 -2.88
N GLU A 52 15.13 -8.80 -3.00
CA GLU A 52 15.50 -9.75 -4.05
C GLU A 52 14.59 -10.99 -4.01
N GLY A 53 13.75 -11.14 -5.04
CA GLY A 53 12.89 -12.32 -5.25
C GLY A 53 11.41 -12.13 -4.93
N GLU A 54 10.98 -11.13 -4.20
CA GLU A 54 9.56 -10.89 -3.94
C GLU A 54 8.92 -9.99 -5.02
N LYS A 55 7.83 -10.50 -5.61
CA LYS A 55 7.03 -9.73 -6.57
C LYS A 55 5.89 -9.03 -5.84
N MET A 56 6.02 -7.72 -5.66
CA MET A 56 5.00 -6.89 -5.02
C MET A 56 3.65 -6.92 -5.75
N LEU A 57 3.66 -7.13 -7.07
CA LEU A 57 2.47 -7.26 -7.90
C LEU A 57 2.66 -8.30 -8.99
N THR A 58 1.66 -9.15 -9.19
CA THR A 58 1.61 -10.17 -10.25
C THR A 58 0.31 -10.05 -11.05
N PRO A 59 0.25 -10.57 -12.30
CA PRO A 59 -0.99 -10.61 -13.07
C PRO A 59 -2.15 -11.31 -12.34
N ALA A 60 -1.86 -12.36 -11.60
CA ALA A 60 -2.86 -13.07 -10.80
C ALA A 60 -3.45 -12.18 -9.68
N MET A 61 -2.61 -11.38 -9.03
CA MET A 61 -3.05 -10.42 -8.00
C MET A 61 -3.93 -9.33 -8.62
N VAL A 62 -3.53 -8.75 -9.75
CA VAL A 62 -4.36 -7.74 -10.46
C VAL A 62 -5.73 -8.32 -10.82
N ASN A 63 -5.77 -9.52 -11.41
CA ASN A 63 -7.02 -10.19 -11.73
C ASN A 63 -7.89 -10.44 -10.50
N ASN A 64 -7.29 -10.76 -9.36
CA ASN A 64 -8.02 -10.92 -8.10
C ASN A 64 -8.60 -9.58 -7.61
N TYR A 65 -7.85 -8.48 -7.70
CA TYR A 65 -8.34 -7.15 -7.31
C TYR A 65 -9.50 -6.68 -8.19
N VAL A 66 -9.47 -6.99 -9.50
CA VAL A 66 -10.59 -6.76 -10.41
C VAL A 66 -11.82 -7.58 -9.99
N LYS A 67 -11.66 -8.88 -9.67
CA LYS A 67 -12.76 -9.73 -9.21
C LYS A 67 -13.39 -9.25 -7.90
N MET A 68 -12.59 -8.67 -7.02
CA MET A 68 -13.05 -8.11 -5.75
C MET A 68 -13.64 -6.71 -5.88
N GLY A 69 -13.60 -6.10 -7.06
CA GLY A 69 -14.06 -4.73 -7.29
C GLY A 69 -13.17 -3.64 -6.71
N ALA A 70 -11.92 -3.99 -6.32
CA ALA A 70 -10.91 -3.03 -5.85
C ALA A 70 -10.30 -2.22 -7.02
N VAL A 71 -10.27 -2.82 -8.19
CA VAL A 71 -9.82 -2.21 -9.45
C VAL A 71 -10.93 -2.38 -10.47
N PRO A 72 -11.29 -1.36 -11.26
CA PRO A 72 -12.27 -1.50 -12.34
C PRO A 72 -11.86 -2.60 -13.34
N PRO A 73 -12.80 -3.21 -14.07
CA PRO A 73 -12.45 -4.16 -15.11
C PRO A 73 -11.73 -3.47 -16.28
N PRO A 74 -10.65 -4.08 -16.83
CA PRO A 74 -9.92 -3.50 -17.95
C PRO A 74 -10.78 -3.46 -19.23
N VAL A 75 -10.62 -2.41 -20.03
CA VAL A 75 -11.31 -2.24 -21.30
C VAL A 75 -10.43 -2.80 -22.42
N LYS A 76 -10.93 -3.79 -23.18
CA LYS A 76 -10.15 -4.48 -24.24
C LYS A 76 -8.78 -4.97 -23.77
N LYS A 77 -8.70 -5.51 -22.53
CA LYS A 77 -7.47 -5.98 -21.86
C LYS A 77 -6.45 -4.88 -21.57
N LYS A 78 -6.83 -3.61 -21.62
CA LYS A 78 -5.98 -2.45 -21.31
C LYS A 78 -6.42 -1.77 -20.03
N TYR A 79 -5.45 -1.18 -19.35
CA TYR A 79 -5.54 -0.53 -18.06
C TYR A 79 -5.21 0.96 -18.21
N SER A 80 -6.14 1.83 -17.84
CA SER A 80 -6.01 3.29 -17.87
C SER A 80 -5.26 3.84 -16.64
N LYS A 81 -5.04 5.16 -16.60
CA LYS A 81 -4.53 5.87 -15.41
C LYS A 81 -5.29 5.51 -14.13
N ALA A 82 -6.62 5.46 -14.16
CA ALA A 82 -7.44 5.12 -13.00
C ALA A 82 -7.07 3.72 -12.44
N HIS A 83 -6.88 2.73 -13.30
CA HIS A 83 -6.45 1.40 -12.88
C HIS A 83 -5.08 1.43 -12.20
N ILE A 84 -4.13 2.22 -12.74
CA ILE A 84 -2.78 2.35 -12.17
C ILE A 84 -2.84 3.03 -10.81
N ALA A 85 -3.64 4.09 -10.66
CA ALA A 85 -3.85 4.78 -9.39
C ALA A 85 -4.40 3.84 -8.30
N HIS A 86 -5.44 3.06 -8.63
CA HIS A 86 -5.99 2.06 -7.70
C HIS A 86 -4.95 1.01 -7.32
N LEU A 87 -4.19 0.48 -8.30
CA LEU A 87 -3.16 -0.53 -8.04
C LEU A 87 -2.04 0.01 -7.14
N LEU A 88 -1.63 1.28 -7.33
CA LEU A 88 -0.66 1.93 -6.46
C LEU A 88 -1.15 1.94 -5.02
N ILE A 89 -2.32 2.54 -4.76
CA ILE A 89 -2.89 2.63 -3.41
C ILE A 89 -3.05 1.25 -2.78
N ILE A 90 -3.57 0.27 -3.53
CA ILE A 90 -3.71 -1.11 -3.05
C ILE A 90 -2.35 -1.70 -2.66
N CYS A 91 -1.32 -1.57 -3.49
CA CYS A 91 -0.02 -2.17 -3.22
C CYS A 91 0.66 -1.57 -1.98
N PHE A 92 0.45 -0.29 -1.70
CA PHE A 92 0.96 0.35 -0.48
C PHE A 92 0.17 -0.09 0.76
N LEU A 93 -1.16 -0.11 0.68
CA LEU A 93 -2.00 -0.39 1.84
C LEU A 93 -2.14 -1.88 2.17
N LYS A 94 -2.02 -2.78 1.19
CA LYS A 94 -2.17 -4.24 1.40
C LYS A 94 -1.12 -4.85 2.32
N GLN A 95 -0.05 -4.13 2.62
CA GLN A 95 0.97 -4.54 3.58
C GLN A 95 0.42 -4.61 5.00
N ILE A 96 -0.59 -3.81 5.29
CA ILE A 96 -1.11 -3.59 6.64
C ILE A 96 -2.63 -3.74 6.76
N LEU A 97 -3.37 -3.63 5.65
CA LEU A 97 -4.84 -3.66 5.65
C LEU A 97 -5.38 -4.81 4.78
N PRO A 98 -6.48 -5.45 5.19
CA PRO A 98 -7.22 -6.39 4.34
C PRO A 98 -7.74 -5.72 3.07
N ILE A 99 -7.77 -6.44 1.95
CA ILE A 99 -8.24 -5.90 0.66
C ILE A 99 -9.68 -5.39 0.73
N SER A 100 -10.57 -6.04 1.49
CA SER A 100 -11.95 -5.58 1.69
C SER A 100 -12.02 -4.17 2.28
N MET A 101 -11.16 -3.89 3.25
CA MET A 101 -11.04 -2.57 3.87
C MET A 101 -10.51 -1.53 2.89
N ILE A 102 -9.50 -1.88 2.09
CA ILE A 102 -8.93 -1.01 1.06
C ILE A 102 -9.99 -0.68 -0.01
N CYS A 103 -10.77 -1.67 -0.46
CA CYS A 103 -11.88 -1.44 -1.40
C CYS A 103 -12.88 -0.41 -0.88
N GLU A 104 -13.21 -0.47 0.40
CA GLU A 104 -14.15 0.44 1.01
C GLU A 104 -13.56 1.85 1.15
N ILE A 105 -12.30 1.96 1.57
CA ILE A 105 -11.57 3.24 1.63
C ILE A 105 -11.58 3.90 0.24
N ILE A 106 -11.18 3.20 -0.81
CA ILE A 106 -11.17 3.73 -2.19
C ILE A 106 -12.58 4.17 -2.60
N ARG A 107 -13.60 3.36 -2.35
CA ARG A 107 -14.98 3.69 -2.69
C ARG A 107 -15.47 4.95 -1.96
N THR A 108 -15.15 5.10 -0.69
CA THR A 108 -15.50 6.27 0.12
C THR A 108 -14.83 7.53 -0.43
N TYR A 109 -13.53 7.44 -0.78
CA TYR A 109 -12.82 8.55 -1.39
C TYR A 109 -13.43 8.96 -2.73
N LEU A 110 -13.72 8.00 -3.62
CA LEU A 110 -14.31 8.27 -4.93
C LEU A 110 -15.78 8.76 -4.86
N GLY A 111 -16.43 8.62 -3.73
CA GLY A 111 -17.72 9.27 -3.45
C GLY A 111 -17.63 10.79 -3.29
N VAL A 112 -16.43 11.33 -3.05
CA VAL A 112 -16.18 12.76 -2.76
C VAL A 112 -15.17 13.37 -3.72
N TYR A 113 -14.16 12.61 -4.16
CA TYR A 113 -13.01 13.06 -4.95
C TYR A 113 -12.92 12.28 -6.26
N SER A 114 -12.27 12.89 -7.26
CA SER A 114 -11.86 12.19 -8.49
C SER A 114 -10.67 11.25 -8.23
N GLU A 115 -10.40 10.32 -9.17
CA GLU A 115 -9.21 9.47 -9.11
C GLU A 115 -7.91 10.26 -9.08
N SER A 116 -7.85 11.38 -9.78
CA SER A 116 -6.66 12.26 -9.78
C SER A 116 -6.43 12.92 -8.43
N GLU A 117 -7.47 13.43 -7.80
CA GLU A 117 -7.39 14.03 -6.47
C GLU A 117 -7.02 12.99 -5.42
N MET A 118 -7.63 11.80 -5.48
CA MET A 118 -7.33 10.69 -4.59
C MET A 118 -5.86 10.27 -4.69
N LEU A 119 -5.33 10.06 -5.89
CA LEU A 119 -3.92 9.66 -6.07
C LEU A 119 -2.97 10.76 -5.60
N ASN A 120 -3.21 12.02 -6.00
CA ASN A 120 -2.33 13.13 -5.66
C ASN A 120 -2.28 13.38 -4.14
N ALA A 121 -3.44 13.32 -3.47
CA ALA A 121 -3.52 13.41 -2.02
C ALA A 121 -2.78 12.24 -1.35
N PHE A 122 -3.05 11.00 -1.76
CA PHE A 122 -2.38 9.81 -1.23
C PHE A 122 -0.85 9.89 -1.40
N SER A 123 -0.37 10.23 -2.60
CA SER A 123 1.05 10.32 -2.89
C SER A 123 1.74 11.38 -2.03
N SER A 124 1.12 12.57 -1.91
CA SER A 124 1.66 13.66 -1.09
C SER A 124 1.74 13.28 0.39
N GLU A 125 0.67 12.74 0.93
CA GLU A 125 0.58 12.35 2.34
C GLU A 125 1.57 11.22 2.67
N TYR A 126 1.61 10.19 1.82
CA TYR A 126 2.52 9.06 2.01
C TYR A 126 4.00 9.51 2.03
N GLU A 127 4.40 10.39 1.11
CA GLU A 127 5.77 10.94 1.09
C GLU A 127 6.10 11.74 2.36
N GLN A 128 5.15 12.52 2.87
CA GLN A 128 5.35 13.26 4.12
C GLN A 128 5.52 12.32 5.31
N ILE A 129 4.65 11.30 5.41
CA ILE A 129 4.73 10.26 6.45
C ILE A 129 6.05 9.52 6.36
N LEU A 130 6.48 9.14 5.15
CA LEU A 130 7.72 8.39 4.94
C LEU A 130 8.95 9.22 5.33
N ARG A 131 9.00 10.50 4.97
CA ARG A 131 10.06 11.43 5.38
C ARG A 131 10.10 11.61 6.91
N ALA A 132 8.95 11.78 7.54
CA ALA A 132 8.86 11.92 8.99
C ALA A 132 9.30 10.63 9.72
N ALA A 133 8.90 9.47 9.22
CA ALA A 133 9.29 8.17 9.76
C ALA A 133 10.82 7.95 9.62
N ALA A 134 11.40 8.26 8.45
CA ALA A 134 12.83 8.16 8.22
C ALA A 134 13.63 9.09 9.16
N ALA A 135 13.19 10.35 9.31
CA ALA A 135 13.84 11.31 10.21
C ALA A 135 13.78 10.88 11.68
N SER A 136 12.63 10.38 12.13
CA SER A 136 12.45 9.85 13.49
C SER A 136 13.35 8.63 13.74
N SER A 137 13.37 7.69 12.79
CA SER A 137 14.22 6.50 12.87
C SER A 137 15.71 6.82 12.84
N LYS A 138 16.12 7.80 12.03
CA LYS A 138 17.51 8.30 11.99
C LYS A 138 17.94 8.88 13.33
N LYS A 139 17.09 9.70 13.98
CA LYS A 139 17.35 10.26 15.30
C LYS A 139 17.51 9.16 16.36
N GLU A 140 16.65 8.16 16.34
CA GLU A 140 16.73 7.03 17.26
C GLU A 140 17.98 6.17 17.01
N ALA A 141 18.35 5.95 15.73
CA ALA A 141 19.56 5.23 15.37
C ALA A 141 20.81 5.94 15.89
N ALA A 142 20.91 7.28 15.76
CA ALA A 142 22.03 8.05 16.29
C ALA A 142 22.18 7.85 17.81
N ARG A 143 21.09 7.93 18.55
CA ARG A 143 21.09 7.73 20.01
C ARG A 143 21.57 6.32 20.41
N ILE A 144 21.13 5.28 19.68
CA ILE A 144 21.56 3.90 19.98
C ILE A 144 23.03 3.70 19.61
N LEU A 145 23.51 4.28 18.51
CA LEU A 145 24.89 4.24 18.09
C LEU A 145 25.86 4.90 19.12
N GLU A 146 25.41 5.91 19.84
CA GLU A 146 26.21 6.53 20.92
C GLU A 146 26.41 5.58 22.12
N MET A 147 25.40 4.73 22.38
CA MET A 147 25.37 3.89 23.59
C MET A 147 25.85 2.45 23.35
N GLN A 148 25.97 2.00 22.11
CA GLN A 148 26.24 0.61 21.75
C GLN A 148 27.31 0.48 20.67
N GLU A 149 28.16 -0.54 20.81
CA GLU A 149 29.23 -0.88 19.86
C GLU A 149 28.86 -2.11 18.97
N ASP A 150 27.98 -3.00 19.46
CA ASP A 150 27.60 -4.20 18.73
C ASP A 150 26.59 -3.88 17.61
N ALA A 151 27.05 -3.99 16.37
CA ALA A 151 26.26 -3.72 15.17
C ALA A 151 25.05 -4.69 15.01
N ALA A 152 25.14 -5.93 15.48
CA ALA A 152 24.03 -6.87 15.41
C ALA A 152 22.94 -6.48 16.41
N TYR A 153 23.33 -6.08 17.62
CA TYR A 153 22.41 -5.56 18.62
C TYR A 153 21.72 -4.28 18.14
N ILE A 154 22.48 -3.30 17.61
CA ILE A 154 21.93 -2.05 17.05
C ILE A 154 20.86 -2.34 16.00
N ARG A 155 21.16 -3.20 15.02
CA ARG A 155 20.22 -3.58 13.98
C ARG A 155 18.96 -4.20 14.58
N SER A 156 19.09 -5.15 15.50
CA SER A 156 17.96 -5.88 16.09
C SER A 156 17.04 -4.94 16.87
N VAL A 157 17.59 -4.03 17.67
CA VAL A 157 16.80 -3.05 18.44
C VAL A 157 16.07 -2.08 17.51
N LEU A 158 16.74 -1.55 16.49
CA LEU A 158 16.11 -0.65 15.53
C LEU A 158 14.98 -1.33 14.75
N THR A 159 15.21 -2.58 14.30
CA THR A 159 14.17 -3.37 13.62
C THR A 159 12.97 -3.61 14.52
N MET A 160 13.19 -4.02 15.77
CA MET A 160 12.11 -4.27 16.74
C MET A 160 11.30 -3.01 17.00
N LYS A 161 11.94 -1.85 17.19
CA LYS A 161 11.26 -0.57 17.42
C LYS A 161 10.43 -0.15 16.21
N ALA A 162 10.98 -0.25 14.99
CA ALA A 162 10.25 0.05 13.77
C ALA A 162 9.03 -0.86 13.59
N ALA A 163 9.19 -2.18 13.82
CA ALA A 163 8.10 -3.14 13.73
C ALA A 163 7.00 -2.89 14.80
N ALA A 164 7.39 -2.58 16.03
CA ALA A 164 6.44 -2.25 17.10
C ALA A 164 5.64 -0.97 16.78
N TYR A 165 6.30 0.06 16.24
CA TYR A 165 5.63 1.28 15.80
C TYR A 165 4.64 1.00 14.66
N ALA A 166 5.06 0.25 13.64
CA ALA A 166 4.18 -0.13 12.52
C ALA A 166 2.97 -0.95 13.00
N GLY A 167 3.16 -1.91 13.91
CA GLY A 167 2.08 -2.71 14.50
C GLY A 167 1.07 -1.86 15.27
N ALA A 168 1.55 -0.88 16.06
CA ALA A 168 0.68 0.05 16.78
C ALA A 168 -0.16 0.90 15.83
N GLN A 169 0.44 1.45 14.76
CA GLN A 169 -0.27 2.23 13.75
C GLN A 169 -1.28 1.37 12.96
N CYS A 170 -0.92 0.13 12.64
CA CYS A 170 -1.84 -0.82 12.01
C CYS A 170 -3.07 -1.07 12.89
N ALA A 171 -2.88 -1.31 14.19
CA ALA A 171 -3.98 -1.50 15.14
C ALA A 171 -4.88 -0.26 15.22
N ILE A 172 -4.31 0.95 15.26
CA ILE A 172 -5.06 2.20 15.23
C ILE A 172 -5.88 2.31 13.93
N ALA A 173 -5.28 2.08 12.78
CA ALA A 173 -5.96 2.17 11.49
C ALA A 173 -7.14 1.19 11.38
N GLN A 174 -6.98 -0.05 11.85
CA GLN A 174 -8.04 -1.06 11.86
C GLN A 174 -9.18 -0.67 12.81
N ASN A 175 -8.87 -0.09 13.97
CA ASN A 175 -9.89 0.37 14.92
C ASN A 175 -10.63 1.63 14.42
N LEU A 176 -9.93 2.58 13.80
CA LEU A 176 -10.56 3.74 13.17
C LEU A 176 -11.57 3.31 12.10
N PHE A 177 -11.20 2.32 11.28
CA PHE A 177 -12.11 1.79 10.27
C PHE A 177 -13.36 1.10 10.87
N SER A 178 -13.27 0.57 12.09
CA SER A 178 -14.41 -0.05 12.78
C SER A 178 -15.36 0.95 13.43
N LEU A 179 -15.01 2.24 13.49
CA LEU A 179 -15.87 3.32 14.01
C LEU A 179 -16.95 3.69 12.99
N ARG A 180 -17.82 2.73 12.66
CA ARG A 180 -18.99 2.97 11.83
C ARG A 180 -20.13 3.51 12.67
N GLU A 181 -20.88 4.48 12.16
CA GLU A 181 -22.15 4.86 12.76
C GLU A 181 -23.10 3.65 12.73
N ASN A 182 -23.73 3.36 13.85
CA ASN A 182 -24.73 2.29 13.98
C ASN A 182 -25.93 2.61 13.06
N GLY A 183 -25.89 2.17 11.81
CA GLY A 183 -26.97 2.43 10.84
C GLY A 183 -26.57 2.22 9.37
N GLU A 184 -25.30 2.17 9.03
CA GLU A 184 -24.88 1.84 7.66
C GLU A 184 -24.85 0.32 7.48
N GLY A 185 -25.87 -0.18 6.77
CA GLY A 185 -26.18 -1.59 6.62
C GLY A 185 -25.04 -2.44 6.08
N GLU A 186 -25.03 -3.70 6.51
CA GLU A 186 -24.26 -4.78 5.89
C GLU A 186 -24.29 -4.66 4.36
N PRO A 187 -23.17 -4.83 3.65
CA PRO A 187 -23.17 -4.89 2.20
C PRO A 187 -24.14 -5.99 1.79
N ALA A 188 -25.11 -5.65 0.95
CA ALA A 188 -26.13 -6.56 0.46
C ALA A 188 -25.46 -7.86 0.01
N ARG A 189 -25.62 -8.93 0.78
CA ARG A 189 -25.29 -10.28 0.35
C ARG A 189 -26.02 -10.47 -0.98
N VAL A 190 -25.24 -10.72 -2.03
CA VAL A 190 -25.77 -11.08 -3.36
C VAL A 190 -26.72 -12.25 -3.16
N ARG A 191 -28.01 -11.95 -3.06
CA ARG A 191 -29.11 -12.93 -3.12
C ARG A 191 -29.22 -13.41 -4.57
N GLY A 192 -28.31 -14.24 -4.95
CA GLY A 192 -28.31 -14.90 -6.24
C GLY A 192 -28.01 -16.37 -6.07
N ARG A 193 -29.03 -17.18 -5.67
CA ARG A 193 -29.12 -18.62 -5.95
C ARG A 193 -30.18 -19.36 -5.11
N GLU A 194 -31.36 -18.82 -4.97
CA GLU A 194 -32.48 -19.62 -4.39
C GLU A 194 -33.75 -19.69 -5.23
N ARG A 195 -33.82 -19.09 -6.42
CA ARG A 195 -34.99 -19.17 -7.29
C ARG A 195 -34.98 -20.30 -8.34
N SER A 196 -34.03 -21.23 -8.28
CA SER A 196 -33.94 -22.33 -9.26
C SER A 196 -34.29 -23.72 -8.70
N ARG A 197 -34.76 -23.82 -7.47
CA ARG A 197 -35.20 -25.11 -6.88
C ARG A 197 -36.70 -25.33 -6.76
N GLU A 198 -37.52 -24.27 -6.79
CA GLU A 198 -38.99 -24.41 -6.67
C GLU A 198 -39.73 -24.57 -8.00
N ALA A 199 -39.03 -24.53 -9.14
CA ALA A 199 -39.67 -24.71 -10.48
C ALA A 199 -39.52 -26.12 -11.05
N LYS A 200 -39.09 -27.12 -10.26
CA LYS A 200 -38.98 -28.52 -10.70
C LYS A 200 -39.84 -29.53 -9.92
N GLU A 201 -40.72 -29.06 -9.04
CA GLU A 201 -41.66 -29.89 -8.27
C GLU A 201 -43.13 -29.48 -8.47
N ARG A 202 -43.48 -29.01 -9.66
CA ARG A 202 -44.90 -28.95 -10.09
C ARG A 202 -45.07 -29.51 -11.50
#